data_2a4f4a0426f1595b914915d7febcff9d
#
_entry.id   2a4f4a0426f1595b914915d7febcff9d
#
_cell.length_a   1.000
_cell.length_b   1.000
_cell.length_c   1.000
_cell.angle_alpha   90.00
_cell.angle_beta   90.00
_cell.angle_gamma   90.00
#
_symmetry.space_group_name_H-M   'P 1'
#
loop_
_entity.id
_entity.type
_entity.pdbx_description
1 polymer ?
#
loop_
_entity_poly.entity_id
_entity_poly.type
_entity_poly.pdbx_seq_one_letter_code
_entity_poly.pdbx_strand_id
1 'polypeptide(L)'
;MQTTIIVATHKPYWVPDDPMYLPVQMGHAVHPACGYIGDDTGDNISERNANFCELTGLYWAAHNIDSDYIGIVHYRRYFASRRKSRFADKKSRVISHEELCSILATTNVVLPKERHYFIETNYTQYIHAHHKQDLEVTRAIIARKCPEYLPRMTCICPRPTATTSTCSS
;
A
#
# COMPACT_ATOMS: atom_id res chain seq x y z
N MET A 1 -5.44 19.31 11.05
CA MET A 1 -5.45 18.26 10.03
C MET A 1 -5.38 16.93 10.76
N GLN A 2 -6.47 16.21 10.72
CA GLN A 2 -6.57 14.90 11.35
C GLN A 2 -6.03 13.84 10.38
N THR A 3 -5.11 13.01 10.83
CA THR A 3 -4.48 11.99 9.99
C THR A 3 -4.49 10.67 10.75
N THR A 4 -5.03 9.62 10.14
CA THR A 4 -5.01 8.26 10.69
C THR A 4 -4.26 7.32 9.76
N ILE A 5 -3.25 6.63 10.30
CA ILE A 5 -2.53 5.58 9.60
C ILE A 5 -2.87 4.24 10.23
N ILE A 6 -3.62 3.42 9.52
CA ILE A 6 -3.88 2.07 9.98
C ILE A 6 -2.61 1.22 9.86
N VAL A 7 -2.28 0.51 10.92
CA VAL A 7 -1.18 -0.45 10.95
C VAL A 7 -1.78 -1.84 10.72
N ALA A 8 -1.71 -2.30 9.46
CA ALA A 8 -2.23 -3.60 9.08
C ALA A 8 -1.46 -4.71 9.78
N THR A 9 -2.15 -5.50 10.60
CA THR A 9 -1.55 -6.60 11.37
C THR A 9 -2.46 -7.82 11.41
N HIS A 10 -1.88 -8.98 11.68
CA HIS A 10 -2.58 -10.24 11.96
C HIS A 10 -2.08 -10.89 13.28
N LYS A 11 -1.26 -10.17 14.02
CA LYS A 11 -0.71 -10.62 15.31
C LYS A 11 -0.25 -9.43 16.15
N PRO A 12 -0.11 -9.60 17.48
CA PRO A 12 0.47 -8.56 18.33
C PRO A 12 1.89 -8.22 17.88
N TYR A 13 2.15 -6.93 17.75
CA TYR A 13 3.46 -6.42 17.36
C TYR A 13 3.68 -5.01 17.91
N TRP A 14 4.92 -4.53 17.83
CA TRP A 14 5.23 -3.18 18.21
C TRP A 14 4.54 -2.16 17.28
N VAL A 15 3.95 -1.13 17.87
CA VAL A 15 3.33 0.01 17.18
C VAL A 15 4.00 1.29 17.69
N PRO A 16 4.24 2.30 16.85
CA PRO A 16 4.75 3.59 17.31
C PRO A 16 3.82 4.22 18.36
N ASP A 17 4.41 4.89 19.34
CA ASP A 17 3.71 5.66 20.36
C ASP A 17 3.36 7.06 19.82
N ASP A 18 2.53 7.10 18.78
CA ASP A 18 2.01 8.31 18.16
C ASP A 18 0.53 8.03 17.82
N PRO A 19 -0.41 8.85 18.31
CA PRO A 19 -1.86 8.61 18.16
C PRO A 19 -2.36 8.46 16.72
N MET A 20 -1.59 8.93 15.73
CA MET A 20 -1.98 8.74 14.33
C MET A 20 -1.90 7.27 13.88
N TYR A 21 -1.14 6.41 14.58
CA TYR A 21 -1.02 5.00 14.24
C TYR A 21 -2.06 4.16 14.94
N LEU A 22 -3.01 3.64 14.18
CA LEU A 22 -4.09 2.80 14.65
C LEU A 22 -3.82 1.34 14.24
N PRO A 23 -3.44 0.44 15.16
CA PRO A 23 -3.30 -0.97 14.83
C PRO A 23 -4.66 -1.60 14.56
N VAL A 24 -4.80 -2.21 13.38
CA VAL A 24 -6.05 -2.86 12.94
C VAL A 24 -5.73 -4.28 12.49
N GLN A 25 -6.48 -5.23 13.01
CA GLN A 25 -6.40 -6.62 12.57
C GLN A 25 -7.13 -6.80 11.25
N MET A 26 -6.39 -7.25 10.24
CA MET A 26 -6.95 -7.55 8.92
C MET A 26 -7.63 -8.92 8.92
N GLY A 27 -8.79 -9.01 8.28
CA GLY A 27 -9.58 -10.25 8.19
C GLY A 27 -10.06 -10.72 9.56
N HIS A 28 -10.42 -9.80 10.45
CA HIS A 28 -10.86 -10.14 11.81
C HIS A 28 -12.09 -11.06 11.80
N ALA A 29 -12.98 -10.93 10.80
CA ALA A 29 -14.15 -11.79 10.64
C ALA A 29 -13.82 -13.27 10.40
N VAL A 30 -12.62 -13.57 9.88
CA VAL A 30 -12.22 -14.93 9.46
C VAL A 30 -10.98 -15.47 10.18
N HIS A 31 -10.38 -14.69 11.08
CA HIS A 31 -9.20 -15.05 11.84
C HIS A 31 -9.41 -14.86 13.35
N PRO A 32 -8.72 -15.63 14.20
CA PRO A 32 -8.78 -15.43 15.64
C PRO A 32 -8.33 -14.02 16.04
N ALA A 33 -9.03 -13.42 17.01
CA ALA A 33 -8.71 -12.11 17.53
C ALA A 33 -7.29 -12.04 18.09
N CYS A 34 -6.54 -10.99 17.76
CA CYS A 34 -5.18 -10.76 18.25
C CYS A 34 -5.05 -9.56 19.20
N GLY A 35 -6.18 -9.04 19.70
CA GLY A 35 -6.21 -7.97 20.71
C GLY A 35 -6.21 -6.55 20.15
N TYR A 36 -6.31 -6.36 18.84
CA TYR A 36 -6.49 -5.07 18.19
C TYR A 36 -7.92 -4.90 17.65
N ILE A 37 -8.28 -3.68 17.26
CA ILE A 37 -9.53 -3.40 16.54
C ILE A 37 -9.53 -4.25 15.27
N GLY A 38 -10.68 -4.89 14.99
CA GLY A 38 -10.90 -5.61 13.74
C GLY A 38 -11.39 -4.71 12.61
N ASP A 39 -11.11 -5.12 11.37
CA ASP A 39 -11.63 -4.52 10.15
C ASP A 39 -13.04 -5.03 9.77
N ASP A 40 -13.78 -5.62 10.75
CA ASP A 40 -15.07 -6.27 10.57
C ASP A 40 -16.26 -5.49 11.17
N THR A 41 -16.04 -4.26 11.61
CA THR A 41 -17.09 -3.38 12.14
C THR A 41 -17.64 -2.44 11.08
N GLY A 42 -18.87 -1.98 11.23
CA GLY A 42 -19.50 -1.04 10.29
C GLY A 42 -19.53 -1.56 8.85
N ASP A 43 -19.32 -0.67 7.88
CA ASP A 43 -19.19 -1.06 6.47
C ASP A 43 -17.82 -1.67 6.21
N ASN A 44 -17.77 -2.95 5.84
CA ASN A 44 -16.54 -3.69 5.74
C ASN A 44 -16.60 -4.83 4.70
N ILE A 45 -15.43 -5.34 4.35
CA ILE A 45 -15.22 -6.50 3.49
C ILE A 45 -14.26 -7.51 4.14
N SER A 46 -14.21 -7.59 5.46
CA SER A 46 -13.29 -8.39 6.25
C SER A 46 -13.31 -9.88 5.87
N GLU A 47 -14.49 -10.44 5.58
CA GLU A 47 -14.64 -11.84 5.12
C GLU A 47 -13.91 -12.13 3.80
N ARG A 48 -13.61 -11.09 3.01
CA ARG A 48 -12.88 -11.21 1.74
C ARG A 48 -11.37 -11.09 1.88
N ASN A 49 -10.85 -11.15 3.09
CA ASN A 49 -9.43 -10.96 3.37
C ASN A 49 -8.51 -11.90 2.57
N ALA A 50 -8.94 -13.14 2.30
CA ALA A 50 -8.19 -14.09 1.48
C ALA A 50 -7.86 -13.55 0.07
N ASN A 51 -8.70 -12.66 -0.47
CA ASN A 51 -8.53 -12.09 -1.82
C ASN A 51 -7.98 -10.65 -1.80
N PHE A 52 -8.24 -9.90 -0.74
CA PHE A 52 -7.93 -8.47 -0.65
C PHE A 52 -6.79 -8.14 0.31
N CYS A 53 -6.35 -9.10 1.14
CA CYS A 53 -5.26 -8.92 2.11
C CYS A 53 -5.45 -7.64 2.94
N GLU A 54 -4.43 -6.78 3.00
CA GLU A 54 -4.47 -5.53 3.76
C GLU A 54 -5.46 -4.49 3.22
N LEU A 55 -5.97 -4.67 2.01
CA LEU A 55 -6.97 -3.77 1.43
C LEU A 55 -8.32 -3.85 2.15
N THR A 56 -8.62 -4.94 2.88
CA THR A 56 -9.84 -5.02 3.70
C THR A 56 -9.83 -3.94 4.78
N GLY A 57 -8.69 -3.71 5.42
CA GLY A 57 -8.54 -2.64 6.40
C GLY A 57 -8.57 -1.24 5.78
N LEU A 58 -8.02 -1.06 4.58
CA LEU A 58 -8.10 0.23 3.89
C LEU A 58 -9.55 0.56 3.50
N TYR A 59 -10.31 -0.42 3.01
CA TYR A 59 -11.74 -0.28 2.75
C TYR A 59 -12.49 0.11 4.04
N TRP A 60 -12.28 -0.66 5.11
CA TRP A 60 -12.89 -0.39 6.40
C TRP A 60 -12.58 1.02 6.90
N ALA A 61 -11.32 1.43 6.84
CA ALA A 61 -10.91 2.75 7.30
C ALA A 61 -11.57 3.88 6.50
N ALA A 62 -11.66 3.73 5.17
CA ALA A 62 -12.29 4.71 4.30
C ALA A 62 -13.80 4.91 4.57
N HIS A 63 -14.48 3.91 5.14
CA HIS A 63 -15.93 3.95 5.40
C HIS A 63 -16.28 4.21 6.88
N ASN A 64 -15.34 4.02 7.79
CA ASN A 64 -15.64 4.06 9.23
C ASN A 64 -14.77 5.04 10.03
N ILE A 65 -13.73 5.63 9.42
CA ILE A 65 -12.85 6.59 10.09
C ILE A 65 -13.06 7.98 9.50
N ASP A 66 -13.37 8.94 10.37
CA ASP A 66 -13.43 10.36 10.02
C ASP A 66 -12.04 10.98 10.20
N SER A 67 -11.32 11.19 9.09
CA SER A 67 -9.99 11.81 9.05
C SER A 67 -9.76 12.51 7.71
N ASP A 68 -9.06 13.64 7.73
CA ASP A 68 -8.69 14.37 6.51
C ASP A 68 -7.79 13.52 5.59
N TYR A 69 -6.94 12.70 6.19
CA TYR A 69 -6.05 11.77 5.50
C TYR A 69 -6.06 10.40 6.17
N ILE A 70 -6.23 9.37 5.35
CA ILE A 70 -6.13 7.97 5.76
C ILE A 70 -4.94 7.33 5.06
N GLY A 71 -4.09 6.66 5.82
CA GLY A 71 -2.96 5.91 5.31
C GLY A 71 -2.97 4.45 5.76
N ILE A 72 -2.17 3.63 5.11
CA ILE A 72 -1.95 2.25 5.49
C ILE A 72 -0.46 1.94 5.52
N VAL A 73 -0.03 1.27 6.58
CA VAL A 73 1.30 0.67 6.72
C VAL A 73 1.17 -0.77 7.21
N HIS A 74 2.16 -1.58 6.90
CA HIS A 74 2.22 -2.93 7.45
C HIS A 74 3.00 -2.92 8.79
N TYR A 75 2.62 -3.74 9.77
CA TYR A 75 3.23 -3.79 11.11
C TYR A 75 4.76 -3.95 11.12
N ARG A 76 5.39 -4.36 10.03
CA ARG A 76 6.86 -4.47 9.87
C ARG A 76 7.47 -3.38 8.99
N ARG A 77 6.67 -2.49 8.42
CA ARG A 77 7.13 -1.50 7.43
C ARG A 77 6.41 -0.19 7.64
N TYR A 78 7.13 0.80 8.10
CA TYR A 78 6.64 2.16 8.35
C TYR A 78 7.33 3.15 7.42
N PHE A 79 6.71 4.30 7.21
CA PHE A 79 7.39 5.43 6.58
C PHE A 79 8.51 5.93 7.48
N ALA A 80 9.67 6.16 6.87
CA ALA A 80 10.83 6.66 7.59
C ALA A 80 10.84 8.19 7.62
N SER A 81 11.15 8.75 8.77
CA SER A 81 11.43 10.18 8.94
C SER A 81 12.59 10.63 8.05
N ARG A 82 12.43 11.76 7.37
CA ARG A 82 13.50 12.43 6.62
C ARG A 82 14.42 13.23 7.51
N ARG A 83 13.96 13.58 8.72
CA ARG A 83 14.69 14.42 9.69
C ARG A 83 15.67 13.61 10.55
N LYS A 84 15.51 12.28 10.61
CA LYS A 84 16.31 11.41 11.47
C LYS A 84 17.42 10.70 10.71
N SER A 85 18.57 10.55 11.37
CA SER A 85 19.72 9.85 10.80
C SER A 85 19.37 8.41 10.42
N ARG A 86 19.85 7.95 9.26
CA ARG A 86 19.71 6.56 8.83
C ARG A 86 20.44 5.55 9.73
N PHE A 87 21.32 6.02 10.61
CA PHE A 87 22.02 5.20 11.61
C PHE A 87 21.29 5.10 12.94
N ALA A 88 20.24 5.90 13.14
CA ALA A 88 19.40 5.81 14.32
C ALA A 88 18.64 4.45 14.35
N ASP A 89 18.17 4.07 15.54
CA ASP A 89 17.35 2.86 15.69
C ASP A 89 16.13 2.88 14.78
N LYS A 90 15.77 1.70 14.22
CA LYS A 90 14.69 1.58 13.23
C LYS A 90 13.35 2.09 13.75
N LYS A 91 13.04 1.82 15.02
CA LYS A 91 11.78 2.26 15.65
C LYS A 91 11.75 3.78 15.82
N SER A 92 12.88 4.38 16.22
CA SER A 92 13.00 5.83 16.39
C SER A 92 12.91 6.60 15.08
N ARG A 93 13.15 5.94 13.93
CA ARG A 93 13.10 6.57 12.60
C ARG A 93 11.72 6.60 11.97
N VAL A 94 10.71 6.06 12.61
CA VAL A 94 9.35 6.16 12.08
C VAL A 94 8.91 7.61 12.06
N ILE A 95 8.22 8.02 10.99
CA ILE A 95 7.73 9.38 10.80
C ILE A 95 6.71 9.72 11.89
N SER A 96 6.79 10.93 12.43
CA SER A 96 5.80 11.44 13.39
C SER A 96 4.64 12.13 12.68
N HIS A 97 3.52 12.29 13.39
CA HIS A 97 2.35 13.04 12.92
C HIS A 97 2.74 14.46 12.46
N GLU A 98 3.55 15.19 13.25
CA GLU A 98 3.99 16.54 12.90
C GLU A 98 4.76 16.58 11.57
N GLU A 99 5.70 15.67 11.38
CA GLU A 99 6.48 15.59 10.14
C GLU A 99 5.59 15.20 8.95
N LEU A 100 4.68 14.26 9.13
CA LEU A 100 3.74 13.85 8.09
C LEU A 100 2.82 15.01 7.70
N CYS A 101 2.25 15.72 8.67
CA CYS A 101 1.43 16.91 8.41
C CYS A 101 2.17 18.00 7.63
N SER A 102 3.46 18.20 7.93
CA SER A 102 4.29 19.17 7.18
C SER A 102 4.48 18.77 5.71
N ILE A 103 4.52 17.47 5.41
CA ILE A 103 4.60 16.96 4.04
C ILE A 103 3.25 17.10 3.35
N LEU A 104 2.16 16.69 4.02
CA LEU A 104 0.80 16.75 3.48
C LEU A 104 0.30 18.18 3.22
N ALA A 105 0.91 19.18 3.86
CA ALA A 105 0.64 20.60 3.54
C ALA A 105 1.05 20.98 2.10
N THR A 106 1.91 20.21 1.45
CA THR A 106 2.43 20.48 0.10
C THR A 106 2.09 19.41 -0.92
N THR A 107 1.51 18.28 -0.48
CA THR A 107 1.13 17.17 -1.36
C THR A 107 -0.11 16.45 -0.81
N ASN A 108 -0.93 15.94 -1.70
CA ASN A 108 -2.13 15.17 -1.33
C ASN A 108 -1.86 13.66 -1.16
N VAL A 109 -0.69 13.18 -1.57
CA VAL A 109 -0.36 11.75 -1.54
C VAL A 109 1.08 11.56 -1.10
N VAL A 110 1.30 10.65 -0.15
CA VAL A 110 2.64 10.23 0.29
C VAL A 110 2.81 8.75 -0.01
N LEU A 111 3.79 8.42 -0.84
CA LEU A 111 4.13 7.06 -1.21
C LEU A 111 5.55 6.70 -0.76
N PRO A 112 5.85 5.42 -0.53
CA PRO A 112 7.21 4.98 -0.29
C PRO A 112 8.08 5.26 -1.52
N LYS A 113 9.39 5.43 -1.27
CA LYS A 113 10.36 5.56 -2.37
C LYS A 113 10.29 4.34 -3.26
N GLU A 114 10.39 4.56 -4.57
CA GLU A 114 10.45 3.50 -5.57
C GLU A 114 11.57 2.49 -5.24
N ARG A 115 11.23 1.21 -5.39
CA ARG A 115 12.19 0.13 -5.28
C ARG A 115 12.73 -0.22 -6.67
N HIS A 116 14.03 -0.09 -6.83
CA HIS A 116 14.70 -0.48 -8.08
C HIS A 116 15.13 -1.94 -8.00
N TYR A 117 14.70 -2.73 -8.97
CA TYR A 117 15.21 -4.07 -9.22
C TYR A 117 16.28 -3.97 -10.31
N PHE A 118 17.55 -4.21 -9.95
CA PHE A 118 18.67 -4.02 -10.87
C PHE A 118 18.78 -5.11 -11.95
N ILE A 119 18.27 -6.31 -11.67
CA ILE A 119 18.40 -7.49 -12.53
C ILE A 119 17.06 -7.85 -13.18
N GLU A 120 15.96 -7.47 -12.58
CA GLU A 120 14.62 -7.86 -13.00
C GLU A 120 13.72 -6.65 -13.21
N THR A 121 12.77 -6.79 -14.12
CA THR A 121 11.65 -5.86 -14.24
C THR A 121 10.60 -6.16 -13.16
N ASN A 122 9.71 -5.20 -12.86
CA ASN A 122 8.57 -5.45 -11.97
C ASN A 122 7.70 -6.61 -12.46
N TYR A 123 7.60 -6.77 -13.78
CA TYR A 123 6.86 -7.88 -14.40
C TYR A 123 7.51 -9.24 -14.11
N THR A 124 8.82 -9.38 -14.37
CA THR A 124 9.52 -10.64 -14.13
C THR A 124 9.53 -10.99 -12.66
N GLN A 125 9.76 -10.03 -11.79
CA GLN A 125 9.70 -10.22 -10.34
C GLN A 125 8.30 -10.68 -9.87
N TYR A 126 7.23 -10.14 -10.47
CA TYR A 126 5.87 -10.56 -10.14
C TYR A 126 5.60 -12.00 -10.58
N ILE A 127 5.92 -12.36 -11.82
CA ILE A 127 5.63 -13.70 -12.35
C ILE A 127 6.47 -14.82 -11.73
N HIS A 128 7.59 -14.49 -11.08
CA HIS A 128 8.37 -15.46 -10.30
C HIS A 128 7.73 -15.76 -8.94
N ALA A 129 6.94 -14.84 -8.40
CA ALA A 129 6.31 -14.99 -7.08
C ALA A 129 4.80 -15.28 -7.16
N HIS A 130 4.17 -15.00 -8.30
CA HIS A 130 2.72 -15.04 -8.51
C HIS A 130 2.37 -15.59 -9.90
N HIS A 131 1.08 -15.71 -10.20
CA HIS A 131 0.63 -16.20 -11.50
C HIS A 131 0.64 -15.09 -12.57
N LYS A 132 1.24 -15.39 -13.73
CA LYS A 132 1.26 -14.48 -14.89
C LYS A 132 -0.12 -14.04 -15.32
N GLN A 133 -1.10 -14.95 -15.28
CA GLN A 133 -2.49 -14.71 -15.66
C GLN A 133 -3.12 -13.56 -14.87
N ASP A 134 -2.71 -13.32 -13.63
CA ASP A 134 -3.26 -12.24 -12.79
C ASP A 134 -2.99 -10.87 -13.42
N LEU A 135 -1.80 -10.67 -13.99
CA LEU A 135 -1.45 -9.43 -14.69
C LEU A 135 -2.20 -9.27 -16.01
N GLU A 136 -2.42 -10.37 -16.75
CA GLU A 136 -3.16 -10.36 -18.01
C GLU A 136 -4.64 -10.04 -17.77
N VAL A 137 -5.25 -10.66 -16.77
CA VAL A 137 -6.64 -10.38 -16.35
C VAL A 137 -6.77 -8.94 -15.84
N THR A 138 -5.83 -8.50 -15.00
CA THR A 138 -5.80 -7.11 -14.50
C THR A 138 -5.74 -6.12 -15.67
N ARG A 139 -4.88 -6.35 -16.65
CA ARG A 139 -4.76 -5.51 -17.84
C ARG A 139 -6.08 -5.46 -18.63
N ALA A 140 -6.72 -6.61 -18.83
CA ALA A 140 -8.00 -6.68 -19.53
C ALA A 140 -9.13 -5.94 -18.78
N ILE A 141 -9.14 -6.02 -17.45
CA ILE A 141 -10.10 -5.29 -16.61
C ILE A 141 -9.86 -3.78 -16.72
N ILE A 142 -8.62 -3.32 -16.62
CA ILE A 142 -8.26 -1.89 -16.75
C ILE A 142 -8.64 -1.38 -18.13
N ALA A 143 -8.29 -2.11 -19.20
CA ALA A 143 -8.64 -1.72 -20.56
C ALA A 143 -10.16 -1.54 -20.75
N ARG A 144 -10.97 -2.32 -20.05
CA ARG A 144 -12.44 -2.26 -20.11
C ARG A 144 -13.06 -1.20 -19.20
N LYS A 145 -12.53 -1.06 -17.98
CA LYS A 145 -13.15 -0.25 -16.91
C LYS A 145 -12.56 1.14 -16.79
N CYS A 146 -11.27 1.29 -17.04
CA CYS A 146 -10.48 2.51 -16.80
C CYS A 146 -9.37 2.63 -17.85
N PRO A 147 -9.71 2.73 -19.16
CA PRO A 147 -8.74 2.67 -20.26
C PRO A 147 -7.68 3.76 -20.18
N GLU A 148 -7.96 4.89 -19.55
CA GLU A 148 -7.04 6.01 -19.32
C GLU A 148 -5.83 5.63 -18.46
N TYR A 149 -5.93 4.57 -17.64
CA TYR A 149 -4.84 4.07 -16.82
C TYR A 149 -4.00 2.99 -17.52
N LEU A 150 -4.44 2.46 -18.65
CA LEU A 150 -3.74 1.39 -19.35
C LEU A 150 -2.28 1.76 -19.72
N PRO A 151 -1.95 2.97 -20.16
CA PRO A 151 -0.56 3.36 -20.43
C PRO A 151 0.34 3.30 -19.19
N ARG A 152 -0.21 3.49 -17.98
CA ARG A 152 0.54 3.44 -16.73
C ARG A 152 0.90 2.02 -16.30
N MET A 153 0.20 1.01 -16.78
CA MET A 153 0.56 -0.40 -16.56
C MET A 153 1.85 -0.82 -17.27
N THR A 154 2.35 -0.04 -18.21
CA THR A 154 3.65 -0.30 -18.87
C THR A 154 4.83 -0.28 -17.89
N CYS A 155 4.67 0.35 -16.72
CA CYS A 155 5.66 0.29 -15.64
C CYS A 155 5.74 -1.10 -14.99
N ILE A 156 4.69 -1.91 -15.09
CA ILE A 156 4.62 -3.27 -14.53
C ILE A 156 4.99 -4.31 -15.60
N CYS A 157 4.53 -4.11 -16.83
CA CYS A 157 4.83 -5.01 -17.95
C CYS A 157 6.04 -4.48 -18.74
N PRO A 158 7.01 -5.33 -19.11
CA PRO A 158 8.05 -4.93 -20.05
C PRO A 158 7.37 -4.42 -21.32
N ARG A 159 7.81 -3.30 -21.84
CA ARG A 159 7.44 -2.92 -23.20
C ARG A 159 7.82 -4.11 -24.09
N PRO A 160 6.95 -4.53 -25.02
CA PRO A 160 7.43 -5.37 -26.11
C PRO A 160 8.65 -4.64 -26.69
N THR A 161 9.77 -5.33 -26.78
CA THR A 161 10.95 -4.80 -27.47
C THR A 161 10.47 -4.26 -28.79
N ALA A 162 10.53 -2.94 -28.96
CA ALA A 162 10.22 -2.33 -30.24
C ALA A 162 11.18 -2.97 -31.24
N THR A 163 10.66 -3.87 -32.06
CA THR A 163 11.26 -4.14 -33.34
C THR A 163 11.37 -2.77 -34.01
N THR A 164 12.57 -2.32 -34.19
CA THR A 164 12.96 -1.16 -34.97
C THR A 164 12.25 -1.22 -36.32
N SER A 165 11.09 -0.64 -36.43
CA SER A 165 10.55 -0.21 -37.71
C SER A 165 11.10 1.19 -37.91
N THR A 166 12.19 1.26 -38.68
CA THR A 166 12.64 2.45 -39.37
C THR A 166 11.44 3.07 -40.07
N CYS A 167 11.01 4.20 -39.56
CA CYS A 167 10.13 5.08 -40.33
C CYS A 167 11.06 5.94 -41.19
N SER A 168 11.22 5.54 -42.45
CA SER A 168 11.80 6.36 -43.53
C SER A 168 10.69 7.19 -44.14
N SER A 169 11.00 8.51 -44.24
CA SER A 169 10.41 9.56 -45.02
C SER A 169 9.09 10.14 -44.56
#